data_a8fd47afb12625ad8ce6d025c1e6bdce
#
_entry.id   a8fd47afb12625ad8ce6d025c1e6bdce
#
_cell.length_a   1.000
_cell.length_b   1.000
_cell.length_c   1.000
_cell.angle_alpha   90.00
_cell.angle_beta   90.00
_cell.angle_gamma   90.00
#
_symmetry.space_group_name_H-M   'P 1'
#
loop_
_entity.id
_entity.type
_entity.pdbx_description
1 polymer ?
#
loop_
_entity_poly.entity_id
_entity_poly.type
_entity_poly.pdbx_seq_one_letter_code
_entity_poly.pdbx_strand_id
1 'polypeptide(L)' 'MTDRAEKELDAELLLEAKGFKDSVVSINDDSVDVIVGAAEITDEQKAQIEDIVTRKTERNVSDIVITTME' A
#
# COMPACT_ATOMS: atom_id res chain seq x y z
N MET A 1 -8.82 12.60 14.01
CA MET A 1 -8.46 11.29 14.49
C MET A 1 -7.30 10.73 13.70
N THR A 2 -6.51 9.92 14.35
CA THR A 2 -5.26 9.43 13.79
C THR A 2 -5.39 8.08 13.06
N ASP A 3 -6.60 7.57 12.95
CA ASP A 3 -6.82 6.20 12.44
C ASP A 3 -6.26 6.00 11.03
N ARG A 4 -6.50 6.96 10.13
CA ARG A 4 -5.97 6.85 8.75
C ARG A 4 -4.45 6.90 8.75
N ALA A 5 -3.88 7.83 9.52
CA ALA A 5 -2.42 7.97 9.58
C ALA A 5 -1.78 6.71 10.17
N GLU A 6 -2.38 6.14 11.21
CA GLU A 6 -1.88 4.91 11.78
C GLU A 6 -1.96 3.75 10.81
N LYS A 7 -3.06 3.62 10.08
CA LYS A 7 -3.21 2.57 9.07
C LYS A 7 -2.22 2.74 7.94
N GLU A 8 -2.01 3.97 7.50
CA GLU A 8 -1.02 4.27 6.46
C GLU A 8 0.38 3.88 6.92
N LEU A 9 0.73 4.27 8.13
CA LEU A 9 2.04 3.94 8.68
C LEU A 9 2.23 2.43 8.85
N ASP A 10 1.22 1.75 9.37
CA ASP A 10 1.28 0.30 9.55
C ASP A 10 1.48 -0.41 8.20
N ALA A 11 0.75 0.01 7.19
CA ALA A 11 0.88 -0.57 5.86
C ALA A 11 2.28 -0.32 5.28
N GLU A 12 2.78 0.91 5.43
CA GLU A 12 4.11 1.26 4.95
C GLU A 12 5.19 0.46 5.65
N LEU A 13 5.09 0.28 6.96
CA LEU A 13 6.07 -0.50 7.72
C LEU A 13 6.07 -1.96 7.29
N LEU A 14 4.90 -2.53 7.05
CA LEU A 14 4.82 -3.90 6.57
C LEU A 14 5.37 -4.05 5.16
N LEU A 15 5.09 -3.08 4.30
CA LEU A 15 5.64 -3.11 2.95
C LEU A 15 7.16 -3.04 2.99
N GLU A 16 7.71 -2.18 3.84
CA GLU A 16 9.15 -2.08 4.00
C GLU A 16 9.74 -3.40 4.50
N ALA A 17 9.07 -4.04 5.46
CA ALA A 17 9.52 -5.32 5.99
C ALA A 17 9.52 -6.43 4.92
N LYS A 18 8.67 -6.28 3.91
CA LYS A 18 8.62 -7.23 2.79
C LYS A 18 9.57 -6.87 1.65
N GLY A 19 10.33 -5.80 1.81
CA GLY A 19 11.32 -5.40 0.83
C GLY A 19 10.87 -4.28 -0.10
N PHE A 20 9.69 -3.72 0.12
CA PHE A 20 9.19 -2.61 -0.68
C PHE A 20 9.55 -1.29 -0.02
N LYS A 21 10.79 -0.90 -0.17
CA LYS A 21 11.29 0.36 0.40
C LYS A 21 10.74 1.56 -0.36
N ASP A 22 10.68 2.67 0.32
CA ASP A 22 10.24 3.94 -0.27
C ASP A 22 8.79 3.88 -0.77
N SER A 23 7.99 3.00 -0.18
CA SER A 23 6.57 2.95 -0.50
C SER A 23 5.80 3.99 0.31
N VAL A 24 4.74 4.51 -0.30
CA VAL A 24 3.85 5.48 0.34
C VAL A 24 2.42 4.98 0.19
N VAL A 25 1.68 5.03 1.29
CA VAL A 25 0.28 4.66 1.29
C VAL A 25 -0.55 5.88 1.67
N SER A 26 -1.53 6.20 0.86
CA SER A 26 -2.42 7.32 1.11
C SER A 26 -3.86 6.84 1.08
N ILE A 27 -4.57 7.01 2.16
CA ILE A 27 -5.97 6.59 2.29
C ILE A 27 -6.88 7.78 1.97
N ASN A 28 -7.70 7.61 0.94
CA ASN A 28 -8.68 8.62 0.53
C ASN A 28 -10.09 8.08 0.76
N ASP A 29 -11.09 8.94 0.60
CA ASP A 29 -12.47 8.53 0.79
C ASP A 29 -12.90 7.44 -0.20
N ASP A 30 -12.44 7.55 -1.44
CA ASP A 30 -12.85 6.64 -2.52
C ASP A 30 -11.80 5.61 -2.89
N SER A 31 -10.57 5.77 -2.43
CA SER A 31 -9.48 4.91 -2.87
C SER A 31 -8.34 4.90 -1.86
N VAL A 32 -7.47 3.91 -2.03
CA VAL A 32 -6.21 3.85 -1.28
C VAL A 32 -5.09 3.83 -2.31
N ASP A 33 -4.28 4.86 -2.34
CA ASP A 33 -3.17 4.96 -3.27
C ASP A 33 -1.91 4.40 -2.63
N VAL A 34 -1.27 3.47 -3.34
CA VAL A 34 -0.01 2.89 -2.91
C VAL A 34 1.04 3.22 -3.96
N ILE A 35 2.07 3.93 -3.56
CA ILE A 35 3.17 4.28 -4.44
C ILE A 35 4.37 3.45 -4.01
N VAL A 36 4.91 2.67 -4.93
CA VAL A 36 6.05 1.80 -4.66
C VAL A 36 7.29 2.36 -5.35
N GLY A 37 8.37 2.50 -4.60
CA GLY A 37 9.62 3.04 -5.13
C GLY A 37 10.38 2.02 -5.96
N ALA A 38 9.76 1.51 -7.01
CA ALA A 38 10.35 0.54 -7.91
C ALA A 38 9.81 0.80 -9.32
N ALA A 39 10.64 0.53 -10.32
CA ALA A 39 10.25 0.75 -11.71
C ALA A 39 9.10 -0.16 -12.12
N GLU A 40 9.12 -1.40 -11.63
CA GLU A 40 8.04 -2.35 -11.90
C GLU A 40 7.98 -3.39 -10.79
N ILE A 41 6.83 -4.05 -10.70
CA ILE A 41 6.60 -5.11 -9.74
C ILE A 41 5.99 -6.30 -10.45
N THR A 42 6.25 -7.49 -9.90
CA THR A 42 5.65 -8.71 -10.44
C THR A 42 4.20 -8.85 -9.97
N ASP A 43 3.44 -9.73 -10.62
CA ASP A 43 2.07 -10.01 -10.21
C ASP A 43 2.02 -10.53 -8.77
N GLU A 44 3.00 -11.34 -8.41
CA GLU A 44 3.11 -11.88 -7.06
C GLU A 44 3.34 -10.77 -6.04
N GLN A 45 4.24 -9.85 -6.36
CA GLN A 45 4.51 -8.70 -5.49
C GLN A 45 3.28 -7.81 -5.37
N LYS A 46 2.58 -7.59 -6.48
CA LYS A 46 1.36 -6.81 -6.47
C LYS A 46 0.32 -7.44 -5.55
N ALA A 47 0.16 -8.76 -5.63
CA ALA A 47 -0.77 -9.47 -4.75
C ALA A 47 -0.40 -9.32 -3.29
N GLN A 48 0.89 -9.36 -2.97
CA GLN A 48 1.36 -9.17 -1.60
C GLN A 48 1.02 -7.77 -1.11
N ILE A 49 1.26 -6.77 -1.93
CA ILE A 49 0.97 -5.38 -1.57
C ILE A 49 -0.53 -5.22 -1.32
N GLU A 50 -1.35 -5.74 -2.21
CA GLU A 50 -2.80 -5.66 -2.06
C GLU A 50 -3.27 -6.32 -0.78
N ASP A 51 -2.72 -7.50 -0.47
CA ASP A 51 -3.09 -8.22 0.73
C ASP A 51 -2.75 -7.42 1.99
N ILE A 52 -1.55 -6.88 2.05
CA ILE A 52 -1.10 -6.07 3.19
C ILE A 52 -1.98 -4.83 3.34
N VAL A 53 -2.17 -4.11 2.25
CA VAL A 53 -2.89 -2.84 2.30
C VAL A 53 -4.35 -3.06 2.64
N THR A 54 -5.01 -4.06 2.07
CA THR A 54 -6.41 -4.34 2.38
C THR A 54 -6.60 -4.72 3.84
N ARG A 55 -5.68 -5.50 4.39
CA ARG A 55 -5.75 -5.88 5.80
C ARG A 55 -5.55 -4.69 6.73
N LYS A 56 -4.58 -3.84 6.43
CA LYS A 56 -4.24 -2.74 7.32
C LYS A 56 -5.17 -1.55 7.19
N THR A 57 -5.69 -1.32 6.00
CA THR A 57 -6.62 -0.20 5.78
C THR A 57 -8.08 -0.60 5.91
N GLU A 58 -8.35 -1.91 5.95
CA GLU A 58 -9.70 -2.45 6.01
C GLU A 58 -10.54 -2.00 4.80
N ARG A 59 -9.88 -1.85 3.65
CA ARG A 59 -10.52 -1.46 2.40
C ARG A 59 -10.52 -2.64 1.44
N ASN A 60 -11.44 -2.61 0.49
CA ASN A 60 -11.53 -3.65 -0.54
C ASN A 60 -10.39 -3.50 -1.55
N VAL A 61 -9.97 -4.64 -2.13
CA VAL A 61 -8.91 -4.62 -3.11
C VAL A 61 -9.28 -3.75 -4.33
N SER A 62 -10.55 -3.64 -4.64
CA SER A 62 -11.00 -2.81 -5.75
C SER A 62 -10.76 -1.32 -5.51
N ASP A 63 -10.57 -0.91 -4.26
CA ASP A 63 -10.28 0.48 -3.91
C ASP A 63 -8.78 0.78 -3.95
N ILE A 64 -7.95 -0.25 -4.05
CA ILE A 64 -6.50 -0.10 -4.00
C ILE A 64 -5.96 0.26 -5.37
N VAL A 65 -5.20 1.34 -5.44
CA VAL A 65 -4.50 1.76 -6.66
C VAL A 65 -3.00 1.68 -6.38
N ILE A 66 -2.32 0.84 -7.12
CA ILE A 66 -0.87 0.66 -6.96
C ILE A 66 -0.16 1.35 -8.11
N THR A 67 0.75 2.24 -7.78
CA THR A 67 1.55 2.98 -8.75
C THR A 67 3.02 2.71 -8.49
N THR A 68 3.77 2.44 -9.53
CA THR A 68 5.22 2.29 -9.43
C THR A 68 5.89 3.61 -9.76
N MET A 69 7.07 3.82 -9.19
CA MET A 69 7.82 5.06 -9.37
C MET A 69 9.29 4.72 -9.60
N GLU A 70 9.83 5.23 -10.67
CA GLU A 70 11.26 5.02 -10.98
C GLU A 70 12.16 5.88 -10.10
#